data_bb34f8e5a10a6f2a640a08a36e2239a8
#
_entry.id   bb34f8e5a10a6f2a640a08a36e2239a8
#
_cell.length_a   1.000
_cell.length_b   1.000
_cell.length_c   1.000
_cell.angle_alpha   90.00
_cell.angle_beta   90.00
_cell.angle_gamma   90.00
#
_symmetry.space_group_name_H-M   'P 1'
#
loop_
_entity.id
_entity.type
_entity.pdbx_description
1 polymer ?
#
loop_
_entity_poly.entity_id
_entity_poly.type
_entity_poly.pdbx_seq_one_letter_code
_entity_poly.pdbx_strand_id
1 'polypeptide(L)'
;MIDLPTAPDRAAALVSLASATYPMMRGRRLRRTPALRSLVRETRLDPAMLVAPLFVRSGRAVREPIGSLPGAHRLSPDEAVHEVQALIRLGIGGVLLFGLPDEKDPVGSGASASDGVVQETLRRIRDLELPIVTVADTCLCEYTDHGHCGPLAADGSIANDAALERLAATAVSQAEAGADIVAPSAMMDGQVGAIRAALDAAGHIDTAIMAYAAKTASAFYGPFREAAGSTPAFGDRRGYQMDPANGREALRELAQDVAEGADILLVKPGLPCLDHIVAARRHFDLPVAAYQVSGEYAMIAAAAERGWIDGRRALAESVTSIARAGADIVITYGAADLARWIAEDREVGR
;
A
#
# COMPACT_ATOMS: atom_id res chain seq x y z
N MET A 1 -0.16 -34.15 -0.85
CA MET A 1 -0.49 -33.29 0.31
C MET A 1 0.62 -33.51 1.31
N ILE A 2 1.51 -32.51 1.49
CA ILE A 2 2.52 -32.55 2.55
C ILE A 2 1.80 -32.02 3.79
N ASP A 3 1.63 -32.89 4.79
CA ASP A 3 1.03 -32.55 6.08
C ASP A 3 1.99 -31.58 6.79
N LEU A 4 1.69 -30.30 6.76
CA LEU A 4 2.45 -29.32 7.54
C LEU A 4 2.00 -29.41 9.00
N PRO A 5 2.93 -29.55 9.96
CA PRO A 5 2.59 -29.69 11.36
C PRO A 5 1.80 -28.48 11.86
N THR A 6 0.75 -28.72 12.64
CA THR A 6 -0.10 -27.69 13.24
C THR A 6 0.69 -26.79 14.20
N ALA A 7 0.20 -25.58 14.49
CA ALA A 7 0.90 -24.63 15.36
C ALA A 7 1.29 -25.18 16.76
N PRO A 8 0.51 -26.06 17.41
CA PRO A 8 0.91 -26.74 18.66
C PRO A 8 2.15 -27.63 18.50
N ASP A 9 2.27 -28.37 17.36
CA ASP A 9 3.40 -29.25 17.11
C ASP A 9 4.71 -28.48 16.88
N ARG A 10 4.62 -27.30 16.27
CA ARG A 10 5.78 -26.40 16.13
C ARG A 10 6.24 -25.84 17.47
N ALA A 11 5.32 -25.51 18.36
CA ALA A 11 5.67 -25.04 19.71
C ALA A 11 6.32 -26.14 20.54
N ALA A 12 5.82 -27.39 20.47
CA ALA A 12 6.42 -28.54 21.13
C ALA A 12 7.80 -28.88 20.56
N ALA A 13 7.99 -28.79 19.24
CA ALA A 13 9.29 -28.94 18.58
C ALA A 13 10.29 -27.84 19.01
N LEU A 14 9.86 -26.61 19.17
CA LEU A 14 10.71 -25.51 19.67
C LEU A 14 11.10 -25.72 21.13
N VAL A 15 10.23 -26.24 21.98
CA VAL A 15 10.54 -26.59 23.37
C VAL A 15 11.54 -27.76 23.41
N SER A 16 11.44 -28.74 22.50
CA SER A 16 12.42 -29.83 22.37
C SER A 16 13.81 -29.34 21.90
N LEU A 17 13.87 -28.33 21.02
CA LEU A 17 15.11 -27.68 20.62
C LEU A 17 15.73 -26.82 21.74
N ALA A 18 14.93 -26.36 22.71
CA ALA A 18 15.38 -25.59 23.87
C ALA A 18 16.21 -26.42 24.89
N SER A 19 16.31 -27.76 24.71
CA SER A 19 17.17 -28.60 25.56
C SER A 19 18.68 -28.44 25.28
N ALA A 20 19.05 -27.87 24.12
CA ALA A 20 20.44 -27.55 23.81
C ALA A 20 20.80 -26.16 24.38
N THR A 21 21.53 -26.15 25.49
CA THR A 21 21.95 -24.92 26.19
C THR A 21 23.40 -24.56 25.88
N TYR A 22 23.86 -23.38 26.37
CA TYR A 22 25.26 -23.01 26.36
C TYR A 22 26.08 -24.08 27.12
N PRO A 23 27.29 -24.49 26.66
CA PRO A 23 28.05 -23.94 25.53
C PRO A 23 27.77 -24.60 24.17
N MET A 24 26.87 -25.59 24.06
CA MET A 24 26.59 -26.30 22.82
C MET A 24 25.90 -25.38 21.80
N MET A 25 24.86 -24.64 22.22
CA MET A 25 24.24 -23.59 21.42
C MET A 25 24.90 -22.23 21.63
N ARG A 26 25.37 -21.64 20.55
CA ARG A 26 25.94 -20.28 20.52
C ARG A 26 25.39 -19.52 19.31
N GLY A 27 24.33 -18.76 19.49
CA GLY A 27 23.70 -17.97 18.43
C GLY A 27 24.64 -16.97 17.74
N ARG A 28 25.73 -16.54 18.41
CA ARG A 28 26.76 -15.65 17.82
C ARG A 28 27.55 -16.29 16.68
N ARG A 29 27.58 -17.63 16.56
CA ARG A 29 28.34 -18.32 15.50
C ARG A 29 27.97 -17.85 14.11
N LEU A 30 26.67 -17.69 13.84
CA LEU A 30 26.14 -17.26 12.55
C LEU A 30 26.15 -15.73 12.36
N ARG A 31 26.46 -14.94 13.40
CA ARG A 31 26.44 -13.48 13.36
C ARG A 31 27.82 -12.84 13.25
N ARG A 32 28.92 -13.61 13.39
CA ARG A 32 30.27 -13.09 13.59
C ARG A 32 30.88 -12.39 12.37
N THR A 33 30.47 -12.71 11.15
CA THR A 33 30.97 -12.05 9.95
C THR A 33 29.84 -11.56 9.07
N PRO A 34 30.05 -10.49 8.25
CA PRO A 34 29.04 -10.02 7.29
C PRO A 34 28.61 -11.14 6.31
N ALA A 35 29.55 -11.93 5.80
CA ALA A 35 29.25 -13.03 4.87
C ALA A 35 28.34 -14.09 5.50
N LEU A 36 28.60 -14.49 6.76
CA LEU A 36 27.73 -15.42 7.48
C LEU A 36 26.32 -14.84 7.68
N ARG A 37 26.24 -13.57 8.10
CA ARG A 37 24.94 -12.90 8.26
C ARG A 37 24.16 -12.82 6.93
N SER A 38 24.84 -12.54 5.84
CA SER A 38 24.24 -12.50 4.52
C SER A 38 23.76 -13.89 4.07
N LEU A 39 24.55 -14.94 4.31
CA LEU A 39 24.23 -16.32 3.91
C LEU A 39 22.95 -16.83 4.58
N VAL A 40 22.79 -16.55 5.90
CA VAL A 40 21.65 -17.05 6.69
C VAL A 40 20.47 -16.08 6.76
N ARG A 41 20.47 -15.01 5.96
CA ARG A 41 19.40 -14.02 5.93
C ARG A 41 18.14 -14.63 5.34
N GLU A 42 17.06 -14.65 6.13
CA GLU A 42 15.76 -15.23 5.74
C GLU A 42 14.98 -14.27 4.83
N THR A 43 14.89 -12.99 5.20
CA THR A 43 14.14 -11.98 4.43
C THR A 43 15.12 -11.16 3.57
N ARG A 44 14.83 -11.08 2.28
CA ARG A 44 15.58 -10.27 1.32
C ARG A 44 14.62 -9.34 0.60
N LEU A 45 14.98 -8.07 0.53
CA LEU A 45 14.23 -7.12 -0.29
C LEU A 45 14.63 -7.27 -1.76
N ASP A 46 13.62 -7.20 -2.64
CA ASP A 46 13.82 -7.11 -4.08
C ASP A 46 13.04 -5.88 -4.59
N PRO A 47 13.60 -5.08 -5.52
CA PRO A 47 12.87 -3.97 -6.12
C PRO A 47 11.51 -4.35 -6.72
N ALA A 48 11.37 -5.57 -7.24
CA ALA A 48 10.13 -6.06 -7.84
C ALA A 48 8.97 -6.21 -6.83
N MET A 49 9.25 -6.31 -5.52
CA MET A 49 8.21 -6.32 -4.50
C MET A 49 7.73 -4.92 -4.07
N LEU A 50 8.40 -3.86 -4.53
CA LEU A 50 8.10 -2.50 -4.14
C LEU A 50 7.10 -1.86 -5.10
N VAL A 51 6.16 -1.10 -4.51
CA VAL A 51 5.19 -0.27 -5.24
C VAL A 51 5.39 1.18 -4.83
N ALA A 52 5.59 2.06 -5.80
CA ALA A 52 5.80 3.49 -5.57
C ALA A 52 4.49 4.27 -5.65
N PRO A 53 4.06 5.00 -4.58
CA PRO A 53 2.90 5.89 -4.64
C PRO A 53 3.22 7.14 -5.45
N LEU A 54 2.34 7.51 -6.39
CA LEU A 54 2.44 8.70 -7.23
C LEU A 54 1.17 9.54 -7.10
N PHE A 55 1.34 10.86 -6.98
CA PHE A 55 0.24 11.81 -6.95
C PHE A 55 0.13 12.49 -8.31
N VAL A 56 -1.01 12.33 -8.99
CA VAL A 56 -1.24 12.88 -10.32
C VAL A 56 -2.27 14.00 -10.28
N ARG A 57 -1.97 15.10 -10.98
CA ARG A 57 -2.80 16.30 -11.07
C ARG A 57 -2.88 16.82 -12.50
N SER A 58 -3.85 17.64 -12.79
CA SER A 58 -3.98 18.30 -14.09
C SER A 58 -2.77 19.18 -14.40
N GLY A 59 -2.48 19.32 -15.69
CA GLY A 59 -1.43 20.19 -16.20
C GLY A 59 -0.51 19.50 -17.21
N ARG A 60 0.55 20.21 -17.57
CA ARG A 60 1.61 19.72 -18.47
C ARG A 60 2.96 20.18 -17.94
N ALA A 61 3.94 19.27 -17.93
CA ALA A 61 5.29 19.52 -17.39
C ALA A 61 5.26 20.02 -15.94
N VAL A 62 4.30 19.55 -15.12
CA VAL A 62 4.17 19.90 -13.71
C VAL A 62 4.86 18.87 -12.85
N ARG A 63 5.83 19.32 -12.05
CA ARG A 63 6.53 18.55 -11.00
C ARG A 63 6.64 19.41 -9.75
N GLU A 64 5.61 19.36 -8.91
CA GLU A 64 5.48 20.20 -7.70
C GLU A 64 5.91 19.38 -6.46
N PRO A 65 6.93 19.79 -5.70
CA PRO A 65 7.36 19.06 -4.51
C PRO A 65 6.31 19.10 -3.42
N ILE A 66 6.20 18.01 -2.65
CA ILE A 66 5.30 17.90 -1.50
C ILE A 66 6.13 18.14 -0.23
N GLY A 67 5.86 19.22 0.48
CA GLY A 67 6.68 19.68 1.61
C GLY A 67 6.79 18.68 2.75
N SER A 68 5.71 17.98 3.07
CA SER A 68 5.67 16.97 4.13
C SER A 68 6.16 15.58 3.71
N LEU A 69 6.49 15.37 2.43
CA LEU A 69 6.97 14.09 1.88
C LEU A 69 8.24 14.32 1.05
N PRO A 70 9.43 14.37 1.68
CA PRO A 70 10.68 14.60 0.96
C PRO A 70 10.88 13.63 -0.21
N GLY A 71 11.19 14.17 -1.40
CA GLY A 71 11.37 13.38 -2.62
C GLY A 71 10.09 13.03 -3.38
N ALA A 72 8.90 13.22 -2.80
CA ALA A 72 7.63 13.03 -3.49
C ALA A 72 7.15 14.32 -4.17
N HIS A 73 6.43 14.16 -5.29
CA HIS A 73 5.93 15.26 -6.09
C HIS A 73 4.48 15.02 -6.51
N ARG A 74 3.74 16.13 -6.74
CA ARG A 74 2.52 16.09 -7.55
C ARG A 74 2.92 16.27 -9.01
N LEU A 75 2.49 15.36 -9.85
CA LEU A 75 2.95 15.23 -11.23
C LEU A 75 1.79 15.40 -12.20
N SER A 76 2.00 16.10 -13.31
CA SER A 76 1.09 15.98 -14.45
C SER A 76 1.23 14.60 -15.13
N PRO A 77 0.24 14.15 -15.92
CA PRO A 77 0.28 12.83 -16.55
C PRO A 77 1.52 12.54 -17.37
N ASP A 78 2.07 13.54 -18.07
CA ASP A 78 3.32 13.43 -18.82
C ASP A 78 4.54 13.25 -17.89
N GLU A 79 4.62 14.01 -16.79
CA GLU A 79 5.67 13.87 -15.79
C GLU A 79 5.56 12.56 -15.00
N ALA A 80 4.35 12.08 -14.74
CA ALA A 80 4.12 10.78 -14.13
C ALA A 80 4.66 9.63 -15.00
N VAL A 81 4.48 9.71 -16.33
CA VAL A 81 5.08 8.73 -17.27
C VAL A 81 6.61 8.75 -17.20
N HIS A 82 7.23 9.93 -17.12
CA HIS A 82 8.70 10.03 -16.96
C HIS A 82 9.17 9.39 -15.64
N GLU A 83 8.41 9.61 -14.55
CA GLU A 83 8.69 8.97 -13.25
C GLU A 83 8.56 7.46 -13.32
N VAL A 84 7.47 6.94 -13.94
CA VAL A 84 7.26 5.51 -14.17
C VAL A 84 8.41 4.89 -14.94
N GLN A 85 8.89 5.52 -16.01
CA GLN A 85 10.04 5.04 -16.77
C GLN A 85 11.33 5.00 -15.92
N ALA A 86 11.51 5.96 -15.00
CA ALA A 86 12.65 5.94 -14.08
C ALA A 86 12.54 4.78 -13.07
N LEU A 87 11.33 4.50 -12.55
CA LEU A 87 11.07 3.39 -11.64
C LEU A 87 11.27 2.02 -12.30
N ILE A 88 10.86 1.86 -13.55
CA ILE A 88 11.12 0.65 -14.36
C ILE A 88 12.62 0.36 -14.45
N ARG A 89 13.45 1.38 -14.73
CA ARG A 89 14.92 1.22 -14.79
C ARG A 89 15.53 0.78 -13.45
N LEU A 90 14.87 1.03 -12.35
CA LEU A 90 15.26 0.58 -11.01
C LEU A 90 14.72 -0.82 -10.66
N GLY A 91 13.89 -1.42 -11.52
CA GLY A 91 13.27 -2.72 -11.30
C GLY A 91 12.09 -2.70 -10.35
N ILE A 92 11.48 -1.54 -10.10
CA ILE A 92 10.27 -1.41 -9.25
C ILE A 92 9.11 -2.17 -9.91
N GLY A 93 8.38 -2.97 -9.09
CA GLY A 93 7.32 -3.84 -9.59
C GLY A 93 6.02 -3.13 -9.95
N GLY A 94 5.67 -2.03 -9.28
CA GLY A 94 4.41 -1.34 -9.53
C GLY A 94 4.39 0.12 -9.10
N VAL A 95 3.35 0.83 -9.55
CA VAL A 95 3.02 2.18 -9.10
C VAL A 95 1.58 2.23 -8.60
N LEU A 96 1.33 3.01 -7.54
CA LEU A 96 0.00 3.28 -7.00
C LEU A 96 -0.36 4.74 -7.27
N LEU A 97 -1.42 4.98 -8.04
CA LEU A 97 -1.82 6.31 -8.50
C LEU A 97 -2.90 6.91 -7.58
N PHE A 98 -2.67 8.14 -7.12
CA PHE A 98 -3.63 8.98 -6.41
C PHE A 98 -3.95 10.21 -7.25
N GLY A 99 -5.25 10.47 -7.50
CA GLY A 99 -5.68 11.60 -8.33
C GLY A 99 -5.96 12.86 -7.51
N LEU A 100 -5.51 14.01 -8.01
CA LEU A 100 -5.87 15.31 -7.48
C LEU A 100 -6.66 16.07 -8.56
N PRO A 101 -8.00 16.07 -8.46
CA PRO A 101 -8.83 16.81 -9.41
C PRO A 101 -8.74 18.31 -9.18
N ASP A 102 -9.00 19.11 -10.23
CA ASP A 102 -9.08 20.56 -10.13
C ASP A 102 -10.35 21.02 -9.39
N GLU A 103 -11.43 20.27 -9.54
CA GLU A 103 -12.72 20.55 -8.91
C GLU A 103 -13.17 19.36 -8.07
N LYS A 104 -13.83 19.66 -6.96
CA LYS A 104 -14.40 18.68 -6.04
C LYS A 104 -15.87 18.96 -5.82
N ASP A 105 -16.65 17.90 -5.56
CA ASP A 105 -18.06 18.01 -5.28
C ASP A 105 -18.50 17.12 -4.08
N PRO A 106 -19.73 17.26 -3.57
CA PRO A 106 -20.16 16.51 -2.37
C PRO A 106 -20.21 15.00 -2.53
N VAL A 107 -20.18 14.47 -3.77
CA VAL A 107 -20.30 13.03 -4.06
C VAL A 107 -19.04 12.44 -4.70
N GLY A 108 -18.02 13.26 -4.95
CA GLY A 108 -16.75 12.82 -5.54
C GLY A 108 -16.91 12.32 -6.98
N SER A 109 -17.78 12.97 -7.79
CA SER A 109 -18.11 12.50 -9.15
C SER A 109 -16.88 12.43 -10.08
N GLY A 110 -15.88 13.29 -9.87
CA GLY A 110 -14.64 13.31 -10.62
C GLY A 110 -13.82 12.02 -10.54
N ALA A 111 -14.04 11.17 -9.53
CA ALA A 111 -13.30 9.92 -9.37
C ALA A 111 -13.54 8.92 -10.51
N SER A 112 -14.75 8.91 -11.07
CA SER A 112 -15.16 8.04 -12.18
C SER A 112 -15.15 8.74 -13.55
N ALA A 113 -14.67 10.00 -13.62
CA ALA A 113 -14.64 10.74 -14.89
C ALA A 113 -13.68 10.06 -15.89
N SER A 114 -14.16 9.83 -17.11
CA SER A 114 -13.36 9.16 -18.14
C SER A 114 -12.14 9.97 -18.56
N ASP A 115 -12.17 11.28 -18.41
CA ASP A 115 -11.08 12.24 -18.64
C ASP A 115 -10.33 12.64 -17.35
N GLY A 116 -10.59 11.94 -16.23
CA GLY A 116 -9.91 12.14 -14.96
C GLY A 116 -8.40 11.93 -15.07
N VAL A 117 -7.64 12.61 -14.19
CA VAL A 117 -6.16 12.60 -14.24
C VAL A 117 -5.56 11.22 -14.01
N VAL A 118 -6.20 10.36 -13.20
CA VAL A 118 -5.77 8.96 -13.02
C VAL A 118 -6.02 8.17 -14.30
N GLN A 119 -7.21 8.29 -14.87
CA GLN A 119 -7.59 7.61 -16.13
C GLN A 119 -6.69 8.06 -17.29
N GLU A 120 -6.38 9.35 -17.39
CA GLU A 120 -5.44 9.84 -18.39
C GLU A 120 -4.04 9.24 -18.21
N THR A 121 -3.54 9.22 -16.96
CA THR A 121 -2.22 8.66 -16.65
C THR A 121 -2.15 7.16 -16.96
N LEU A 122 -3.18 6.39 -16.59
CA LEU A 122 -3.29 4.96 -16.89
C LEU A 122 -3.26 4.70 -18.40
N ARG A 123 -4.07 5.43 -19.19
CA ARG A 123 -4.04 5.30 -20.67
C ARG A 123 -2.67 5.58 -21.25
N ARG A 124 -1.97 6.62 -20.79
CA ARG A 124 -0.61 6.95 -21.26
C ARG A 124 0.40 5.85 -20.95
N ILE A 125 0.33 5.25 -19.75
CA ILE A 125 1.21 4.13 -19.36
C ILE A 125 0.91 2.91 -20.25
N ARG A 126 -0.37 2.56 -20.44
CA ARG A 126 -0.83 1.46 -21.28
C ARG A 126 -0.43 1.66 -22.74
N ASP A 127 -0.71 2.84 -23.30
CA ASP A 127 -0.48 3.15 -24.73
C ASP A 127 1.01 3.17 -25.10
N LEU A 128 1.89 3.37 -24.10
CA LEU A 128 3.33 3.24 -24.21
C LEU A 128 3.85 1.82 -23.88
N GLU A 129 2.94 0.88 -23.57
CA GLU A 129 3.27 -0.51 -23.23
C GLU A 129 4.37 -0.61 -22.16
N LEU A 130 4.33 0.27 -21.16
CA LEU A 130 5.36 0.31 -20.11
C LEU A 130 5.24 -0.94 -19.19
N PRO A 131 6.33 -1.72 -19.02
CA PRO A 131 6.31 -2.99 -18.29
C PRO A 131 6.36 -2.76 -16.77
N ILE A 132 5.25 -2.28 -16.19
CA ILE A 132 5.08 -2.04 -14.76
C ILE A 132 3.61 -2.28 -14.38
N VAL A 133 3.37 -2.82 -13.18
CA VAL A 133 2.02 -3.00 -12.67
C VAL A 133 1.42 -1.64 -12.27
N THR A 134 0.25 -1.34 -12.79
CA THR A 134 -0.50 -0.12 -12.46
C THR A 134 -1.58 -0.44 -11.42
N VAL A 135 -1.50 0.22 -10.26
CA VAL A 135 -2.51 0.15 -9.20
C VAL A 135 -3.21 1.51 -9.12
N ALA A 136 -4.53 1.53 -9.18
CA ALA A 136 -5.32 2.75 -9.02
C ALA A 136 -5.99 2.77 -7.64
N ASP A 137 -5.74 3.79 -6.82
CA ASP A 137 -6.47 3.97 -5.57
C ASP A 137 -7.94 4.24 -5.87
N THR A 138 -8.83 3.44 -5.29
CA THR A 138 -10.27 3.55 -5.51
C THR A 138 -10.91 4.12 -4.25
N CYS A 139 -10.93 5.44 -4.18
CA CYS A 139 -11.48 6.21 -3.07
C CYS A 139 -12.12 7.50 -3.59
N LEU A 140 -12.94 8.12 -2.74
CA LEU A 140 -13.61 9.39 -3.06
C LEU A 140 -13.00 10.59 -2.31
N CYS A 141 -12.14 10.37 -1.31
CA CYS A 141 -11.69 11.45 -0.42
C CYS A 141 -10.83 12.54 -1.11
N GLU A 142 -10.19 12.23 -2.20
CA GLU A 142 -9.48 13.19 -3.05
C GLU A 142 -10.45 14.04 -3.87
N TYR A 143 -11.65 13.54 -4.14
CA TYR A 143 -12.65 14.07 -5.05
C TYR A 143 -13.84 14.73 -4.36
N THR A 144 -14.06 14.43 -3.06
CA THR A 144 -15.11 15.08 -2.27
C THR A 144 -14.61 16.42 -1.70
N ASP A 145 -15.48 17.43 -1.73
CA ASP A 145 -15.20 18.77 -1.20
C ASP A 145 -15.00 18.77 0.32
N HIS A 146 -15.64 17.84 1.02
CA HIS A 146 -15.50 17.65 2.46
C HIS A 146 -14.38 16.68 2.87
N GLY A 147 -13.69 16.02 1.94
CA GLY A 147 -12.54 15.15 2.20
C GLY A 147 -12.86 13.80 2.87
N HIS A 148 -14.11 13.39 3.01
CA HIS A 148 -14.47 12.05 3.45
C HIS A 148 -14.53 11.06 2.28
N CYS A 149 -14.47 9.74 2.59
CA CYS A 149 -14.33 8.66 1.60
C CYS A 149 -15.66 8.22 0.96
N GLY A 150 -16.75 8.93 1.19
CA GLY A 150 -18.07 8.66 0.63
C GLY A 150 -18.99 9.86 0.74
N PRO A 151 -20.14 9.88 0.02
CA PRO A 151 -21.18 10.89 0.18
C PRO A 151 -21.71 10.95 1.61
N LEU A 152 -22.22 12.10 2.02
CA LEU A 152 -22.76 12.29 3.36
C LEU A 152 -24.27 12.01 3.38
N ALA A 153 -24.74 11.37 4.44
CA ALA A 153 -26.14 11.27 4.80
C ALA A 153 -26.63 12.61 5.42
N ALA A 154 -27.92 12.75 5.60
CA ALA A 154 -28.54 13.98 6.14
C ALA A 154 -28.07 14.34 7.56
N ASP A 155 -27.61 13.36 8.34
CA ASP A 155 -27.07 13.54 9.69
C ASP A 155 -25.56 13.84 9.71
N GLY A 156 -24.91 13.91 8.53
CA GLY A 156 -23.47 14.15 8.38
C GLY A 156 -22.60 12.89 8.49
N SER A 157 -23.18 11.71 8.71
CA SER A 157 -22.45 10.43 8.62
C SER A 157 -22.20 10.04 7.16
N ILE A 158 -21.33 9.05 6.94
CA ILE A 158 -21.08 8.51 5.60
C ILE A 158 -22.26 7.63 5.17
N ALA A 159 -22.80 7.90 3.99
CA ALA A 159 -23.81 7.08 3.35
C ALA A 159 -23.13 5.88 2.66
N ASN A 160 -22.91 4.79 3.42
CA ASN A 160 -22.19 3.60 2.97
C ASN A 160 -22.66 3.09 1.59
N ASP A 161 -23.96 2.80 1.45
CA ASP A 161 -24.49 2.18 0.24
C ASP A 161 -24.38 3.09 -0.99
N ALA A 162 -24.58 4.41 -0.80
CA ALA A 162 -24.33 5.39 -1.87
C ALA A 162 -22.85 5.49 -2.24
N ALA A 163 -21.94 5.25 -1.30
CA ALA A 163 -20.51 5.19 -1.59
C ALA A 163 -20.16 3.96 -2.42
N LEU A 164 -20.80 2.79 -2.20
CA LEU A 164 -20.56 1.58 -2.97
C LEU A 164 -20.80 1.78 -4.46
N GLU A 165 -21.90 2.45 -4.83
CA GLU A 165 -22.23 2.76 -6.23
C GLU A 165 -21.13 3.62 -6.88
N ARG A 166 -20.63 4.62 -6.16
CA ARG A 166 -19.55 5.51 -6.64
C ARG A 166 -18.21 4.80 -6.76
N LEU A 167 -17.85 3.98 -5.77
CA LEU A 167 -16.63 3.21 -5.79
C LEU A 167 -16.62 2.17 -6.91
N ALA A 168 -17.77 1.51 -7.15
CA ALA A 168 -17.93 0.57 -8.26
C ALA A 168 -17.76 1.26 -9.62
N ALA A 169 -18.40 2.41 -9.82
CA ALA A 169 -18.23 3.20 -11.05
C ALA A 169 -16.79 3.69 -11.24
N THR A 170 -16.10 4.09 -10.14
CA THR A 170 -14.70 4.50 -10.17
C THR A 170 -13.80 3.35 -10.59
N ALA A 171 -13.98 2.16 -10.00
CA ALA A 171 -13.18 0.98 -10.33
C ALA A 171 -13.35 0.57 -11.82
N VAL A 172 -14.57 0.58 -12.34
CA VAL A 172 -14.85 0.31 -13.77
C VAL A 172 -14.12 1.33 -14.64
N SER A 173 -14.24 2.63 -14.36
CA SER A 173 -13.56 3.69 -15.11
C SER A 173 -12.03 3.56 -15.10
N GLN A 174 -11.46 3.14 -13.96
CA GLN A 174 -10.03 2.88 -13.83
C GLN A 174 -9.59 1.64 -14.64
N ALA A 175 -10.37 0.57 -14.63
CA ALA A 175 -10.12 -0.64 -15.42
C ALA A 175 -10.21 -0.35 -16.94
N GLU A 176 -11.23 0.38 -17.39
CA GLU A 176 -11.36 0.86 -18.78
C GLU A 176 -10.16 1.68 -19.24
N ALA A 177 -9.59 2.47 -18.33
CA ALA A 177 -8.40 3.26 -18.61
C ALA A 177 -7.11 2.42 -18.65
N GLY A 178 -7.12 1.18 -18.17
CA GLY A 178 -6.01 0.24 -18.22
C GLY A 178 -5.31 0.00 -16.87
N ALA A 179 -6.02 0.15 -15.75
CA ALA A 179 -5.50 -0.30 -14.46
C ALA A 179 -5.42 -1.83 -14.42
N ASP A 180 -4.26 -2.38 -14.04
CA ASP A 180 -4.10 -3.81 -13.77
C ASP A 180 -4.80 -4.20 -12.46
N ILE A 181 -4.74 -3.29 -11.48
CA ILE A 181 -5.29 -3.49 -10.14
C ILE A 181 -6.07 -2.26 -9.72
N VAL A 182 -7.27 -2.46 -9.20
CA VAL A 182 -8.01 -1.42 -8.46
C VAL A 182 -7.86 -1.67 -6.95
N ALA A 183 -7.66 -0.59 -6.18
CA ALA A 183 -7.32 -0.72 -4.76
C ALA A 183 -8.31 0.08 -3.88
N PRO A 184 -9.47 -0.52 -3.51
CA PRO A 184 -10.48 0.13 -2.70
C PRO A 184 -9.95 0.47 -1.30
N SER A 185 -9.84 1.78 -1.01
CA SER A 185 -9.26 2.29 0.22
C SER A 185 -10.25 3.07 1.11
N ALA A 186 -11.52 3.11 0.73
CA ALA A 186 -12.56 3.89 1.41
C ALA A 186 -13.00 3.27 2.75
N MET A 187 -12.82 1.96 2.96
CA MET A 187 -13.31 1.21 4.13
C MET A 187 -14.84 1.24 4.26
N MET A 188 -15.54 1.09 3.15
CA MET A 188 -17.00 0.92 3.16
C MET A 188 -17.36 -0.56 3.24
N ASP A 189 -18.34 -0.89 4.06
CA ASP A 189 -18.85 -2.25 4.20
C ASP A 189 -19.36 -2.75 2.83
N GLY A 190 -18.86 -3.91 2.36
CA GLY A 190 -19.25 -4.49 1.08
C GLY A 190 -18.58 -3.88 -0.16
N GLN A 191 -17.58 -3.01 0.00
CA GLN A 191 -16.95 -2.31 -1.13
C GLN A 191 -16.28 -3.26 -2.12
N VAL A 192 -15.62 -4.33 -1.65
CA VAL A 192 -14.93 -5.30 -2.52
C VAL A 192 -15.93 -6.06 -3.36
N GLY A 193 -17.00 -6.55 -2.75
CA GLY A 193 -18.07 -7.28 -3.46
C GLY A 193 -18.79 -6.42 -4.50
N ALA A 194 -19.10 -5.16 -4.18
CA ALA A 194 -19.72 -4.22 -5.11
C ALA A 194 -18.79 -3.92 -6.31
N ILE A 195 -17.51 -3.70 -6.06
CA ILE A 195 -16.49 -3.45 -7.10
C ILE A 195 -16.31 -4.69 -7.97
N ARG A 196 -16.15 -5.89 -7.40
CA ARG A 196 -15.99 -7.15 -8.17
C ARG A 196 -17.18 -7.38 -9.09
N ALA A 197 -18.41 -7.26 -8.56
CA ALA A 197 -19.60 -7.43 -9.35
C ALA A 197 -19.69 -6.42 -10.52
N ALA A 198 -19.31 -5.17 -10.30
CA ALA A 198 -19.34 -4.14 -11.33
C ALA A 198 -18.26 -4.35 -12.41
N LEU A 199 -17.04 -4.73 -12.03
CA LEU A 199 -15.98 -5.06 -12.97
C LEU A 199 -16.37 -6.25 -13.86
N ASP A 200 -16.91 -7.32 -13.27
CA ASP A 200 -17.35 -8.51 -14.01
C ASP A 200 -18.48 -8.19 -14.97
N ALA A 201 -19.46 -7.40 -14.53
CA ALA A 201 -20.58 -6.97 -15.37
C ALA A 201 -20.15 -6.07 -16.54
N ALA A 202 -19.08 -5.29 -16.36
CA ALA A 202 -18.47 -4.46 -17.40
C ALA A 202 -17.47 -5.23 -18.29
N GLY A 203 -17.20 -6.51 -18.03
CA GLY A 203 -16.27 -7.34 -18.80
C GLY A 203 -14.81 -7.25 -18.38
N HIS A 204 -14.50 -6.57 -17.28
CA HIS A 204 -13.14 -6.44 -16.72
C HIS A 204 -12.82 -7.57 -15.71
N ILE A 205 -13.05 -8.81 -16.14
CA ILE A 205 -12.89 -10.02 -15.29
C ILE A 205 -11.43 -10.28 -14.88
N ASP A 206 -10.48 -9.73 -15.62
CA ASP A 206 -9.04 -9.91 -15.39
C ASP A 206 -8.43 -8.77 -14.52
N THR A 207 -9.21 -7.73 -14.20
CA THR A 207 -8.74 -6.66 -13.31
C THR A 207 -8.74 -7.14 -11.86
N ALA A 208 -7.56 -7.16 -11.23
CA ALA A 208 -7.41 -7.62 -9.84
C ALA A 208 -7.88 -6.55 -8.83
N ILE A 209 -8.28 -7.01 -7.62
CA ILE A 209 -8.65 -6.15 -6.50
C ILE A 209 -7.62 -6.29 -5.37
N MET A 210 -6.89 -5.21 -5.07
CA MET A 210 -6.04 -5.09 -3.89
C MET A 210 -6.84 -4.36 -2.79
N ALA A 211 -7.51 -5.13 -1.95
CA ALA A 211 -8.38 -4.59 -0.91
C ALA A 211 -7.57 -4.02 0.27
N TYR A 212 -7.83 -2.79 0.68
CA TYR A 212 -7.33 -2.24 1.95
C TYR A 212 -8.07 -2.90 3.12
N ALA A 213 -7.95 -4.19 3.22
CA ALA A 213 -8.75 -5.07 4.08
C ALA A 213 -8.52 -4.86 5.59
N ALA A 214 -7.33 -4.36 5.97
CA ALA A 214 -7.05 -4.01 7.36
C ALA A 214 -6.45 -2.60 7.42
N LYS A 215 -7.30 -1.58 7.38
CA LYS A 215 -6.89 -0.17 7.45
C LYS A 215 -7.38 0.47 8.74
N THR A 216 -6.46 0.75 9.66
CA THR A 216 -6.79 1.44 10.92
C THR A 216 -6.80 2.96 10.74
N ALA A 217 -7.60 3.66 11.54
CA ALA A 217 -7.46 5.09 11.73
C ALA A 217 -6.07 5.40 12.30
N SER A 218 -5.37 6.40 11.73
CA SER A 218 -3.98 6.62 12.13
C SER A 218 -3.57 8.09 12.05
N ALA A 219 -2.75 8.52 13.01
CA ALA A 219 -2.06 9.80 12.99
C ALA A 219 -0.96 9.85 11.90
N PHE A 220 -0.46 8.70 11.46
CA PHE A 220 0.57 8.60 10.43
C PHE A 220 0.08 8.93 9.01
N TYR A 221 -1.20 9.29 8.83
CA TYR A 221 -1.73 9.75 7.52
C TYR A 221 -1.60 11.26 7.29
N GLY A 222 -1.03 12.02 8.25
CA GLY A 222 -0.91 13.47 8.15
C GLY A 222 -0.30 13.96 6.83
N PRO A 223 0.93 13.54 6.46
CA PRO A 223 1.57 13.99 5.22
C PRO A 223 0.79 13.59 3.96
N PHE A 224 0.12 12.43 3.93
CA PHE A 224 -0.74 12.04 2.81
C PHE A 224 -1.93 12.99 2.63
N ARG A 225 -2.56 13.43 3.73
CA ARG A 225 -3.71 14.34 3.66
C ARG A 225 -3.33 15.67 3.00
N GLU A 226 -2.13 16.17 3.28
CA GLU A 226 -1.57 17.35 2.60
C GLU A 226 -1.29 17.04 1.13
N ALA A 227 -0.61 15.93 0.84
CA ALA A 227 -0.22 15.53 -0.51
C ALA A 227 -1.43 15.39 -1.44
N ALA A 228 -2.47 14.71 -0.98
CA ALA A 228 -3.69 14.40 -1.73
C ALA A 228 -4.80 15.47 -1.58
N GLY A 229 -4.58 16.52 -0.79
CA GLY A 229 -5.60 17.54 -0.51
C GLY A 229 -6.89 16.93 0.05
N SER A 230 -6.79 15.87 0.88
CA SER A 230 -7.92 15.07 1.36
C SER A 230 -8.12 15.15 2.89
N THR A 231 -7.73 16.28 3.48
CA THR A 231 -8.01 16.53 4.91
C THR A 231 -9.51 16.65 5.13
N PRO A 232 -10.12 15.88 6.06
CA PRO A 232 -11.53 16.05 6.37
C PRO A 232 -11.85 17.48 6.80
N ALA A 233 -12.89 18.07 6.21
CA ALA A 233 -13.34 19.42 6.54
C ALA A 233 -13.97 19.49 7.94
N PHE A 234 -14.44 18.37 8.46
CA PHE A 234 -15.03 18.21 9.80
C PHE A 234 -14.82 16.80 10.33
N GLY A 235 -14.92 16.60 11.64
CA GLY A 235 -14.83 15.30 12.29
C GLY A 235 -13.50 14.56 12.03
N ASP A 236 -13.60 13.24 11.93
CA ASP A 236 -12.48 12.35 11.61
C ASP A 236 -13.00 11.12 10.81
N ARG A 237 -12.11 10.15 10.56
CA ARG A 237 -12.46 8.94 9.79
C ARG A 237 -12.67 7.69 10.65
N ARG A 238 -12.76 7.84 12.00
CA ARG A 238 -12.88 6.70 12.92
C ARG A 238 -14.24 6.02 12.86
N GLY A 239 -15.23 6.66 12.24
CA GLY A 239 -16.54 6.06 12.04
C GLY A 239 -16.57 4.94 10.99
N TYR A 240 -15.53 4.85 10.14
CA TYR A 240 -15.43 3.84 9.09
C TYR A 240 -14.02 3.23 8.89
N GLN A 241 -12.98 3.80 9.47
CA GLN A 241 -11.67 3.15 9.58
C GLN A 241 -11.58 2.44 10.93
N MET A 242 -10.98 1.24 10.95
CA MET A 242 -10.85 0.42 12.14
C MET A 242 -10.16 1.16 13.30
N ASP A 243 -10.54 0.84 14.52
CA ASP A 243 -9.82 1.31 15.70
C ASP A 243 -8.44 0.63 15.77
N PRO A 244 -7.33 1.40 15.87
CA PRO A 244 -5.99 0.83 16.00
C PRO A 244 -5.78 -0.05 17.22
N ALA A 245 -6.68 -0.02 18.21
CA ALA A 245 -6.65 -0.88 19.39
C ALA A 245 -7.25 -2.28 19.14
N ASN A 246 -7.88 -2.53 17.99
CA ASN A 246 -8.72 -3.71 17.74
C ASN A 246 -8.07 -4.74 16.79
N GLY A 247 -7.07 -5.51 17.27
CA GLY A 247 -6.40 -6.51 16.41
C GLY A 247 -7.30 -7.66 15.91
N ARG A 248 -8.36 -8.05 16.64
CA ARG A 248 -9.29 -9.11 16.21
C ARG A 248 -10.28 -8.64 15.13
N GLU A 249 -10.56 -7.35 15.08
CA GLU A 249 -11.37 -6.73 14.03
C GLU A 249 -10.68 -6.89 12.68
N ALA A 250 -9.37 -6.65 12.60
CA ALA A 250 -8.59 -6.82 11.39
C ALA A 250 -8.76 -8.20 10.73
N LEU A 251 -8.82 -9.28 11.52
CA LEU A 251 -9.05 -10.63 10.98
C LEU A 251 -10.45 -10.82 10.39
N ARG A 252 -11.47 -10.15 10.96
CA ARG A 252 -12.84 -10.22 10.41
C ARG A 252 -12.93 -9.47 9.09
N GLU A 253 -12.35 -8.26 9.03
CA GLU A 253 -12.30 -7.45 7.81
C GLU A 253 -11.55 -8.18 6.68
N LEU A 254 -10.37 -8.73 6.99
CA LEU A 254 -9.61 -9.55 6.04
C LEU A 254 -10.44 -10.74 5.50
N ALA A 255 -11.14 -11.46 6.39
CA ALA A 255 -11.96 -12.60 5.99
C ALA A 255 -13.18 -12.18 5.16
N GLN A 256 -13.76 -11.04 5.45
CA GLN A 256 -14.88 -10.49 4.69
C GLN A 256 -14.45 -10.09 3.28
N ASP A 257 -13.37 -9.36 3.13
CA ASP A 257 -12.84 -8.95 1.82
C ASP A 257 -12.44 -10.16 0.95
N VAL A 258 -11.88 -11.23 1.57
CA VAL A 258 -11.63 -12.51 0.88
C VAL A 258 -12.94 -13.12 0.36
N ALA A 259 -13.98 -13.15 1.18
CA ALA A 259 -15.28 -13.69 0.79
C ALA A 259 -15.98 -12.85 -0.29
N GLU A 260 -15.70 -11.57 -0.34
CA GLU A 260 -16.19 -10.62 -1.34
C GLU A 260 -15.41 -10.66 -2.67
N GLY A 261 -14.26 -11.35 -2.73
CA GLY A 261 -13.49 -11.55 -3.95
C GLY A 261 -12.23 -10.68 -4.08
N ALA A 262 -11.59 -10.30 -2.98
CA ALA A 262 -10.26 -9.69 -3.01
C ALA A 262 -9.21 -10.68 -3.55
N ASP A 263 -8.32 -10.21 -4.43
CA ASP A 263 -7.17 -10.97 -4.95
C ASP A 263 -5.92 -10.75 -4.12
N ILE A 264 -5.76 -9.58 -3.51
CA ILE A 264 -4.63 -9.18 -2.68
C ILE A 264 -5.15 -8.50 -1.42
N LEU A 265 -4.61 -8.88 -0.26
CA LEU A 265 -4.96 -8.31 1.04
C LEU A 265 -3.95 -7.24 1.44
N LEU A 266 -4.39 -6.00 1.65
CA LEU A 266 -3.52 -4.90 2.03
C LEU A 266 -3.76 -4.47 3.48
N VAL A 267 -2.66 -4.39 4.24
CA VAL A 267 -2.63 -3.89 5.62
C VAL A 267 -2.06 -2.46 5.65
N LYS A 268 -2.73 -1.54 6.33
CA LYS A 268 -2.36 -0.13 6.45
C LYS A 268 -2.71 0.45 7.84
N PRO A 269 -1.75 1.12 8.51
CA PRO A 269 -0.34 1.34 8.16
C PRO A 269 0.53 0.09 8.33
N GLY A 270 1.77 0.11 7.80
CA GLY A 270 2.66 -1.05 7.78
C GLY A 270 3.31 -1.36 9.13
N LEU A 271 4.21 -0.49 9.61
CA LEU A 271 4.95 -0.73 10.87
C LEU A 271 4.06 -0.84 12.11
N PRO A 272 3.05 0.03 12.31
CA PRO A 272 2.17 -0.10 13.47
C PRO A 272 1.33 -1.38 13.49
N CYS A 273 1.15 -2.04 12.33
CA CYS A 273 0.27 -3.19 12.16
C CYS A 273 1.02 -4.45 11.67
N LEU A 274 2.29 -4.65 12.12
CA LEU A 274 3.05 -5.87 11.82
C LEU A 274 2.34 -7.15 12.27
N ASP A 275 1.62 -7.10 13.37
CA ASP A 275 0.79 -8.18 13.90
C ASP A 275 -0.38 -8.52 12.97
N HIS A 276 -1.02 -7.54 12.34
CA HIS A 276 -2.06 -7.76 11.32
C HIS A 276 -1.48 -8.38 10.06
N ILE A 277 -0.26 -7.97 9.62
CA ILE A 277 0.43 -8.60 8.48
C ILE A 277 0.72 -10.08 8.79
N VAL A 278 1.26 -10.37 9.99
CA VAL A 278 1.50 -11.75 10.45
C VAL A 278 0.20 -12.54 10.49
N ALA A 279 -0.89 -11.94 10.96
CA ALA A 279 -2.20 -12.58 11.03
C ALA A 279 -2.74 -12.88 9.61
N ALA A 280 -2.71 -11.92 8.69
CA ALA A 280 -3.10 -12.10 7.30
C ALA A 280 -2.33 -13.28 6.67
N ARG A 281 -0.99 -13.28 6.76
CA ARG A 281 -0.13 -14.33 6.19
C ARG A 281 -0.37 -15.71 6.76
N ARG A 282 -0.83 -15.81 8.01
CA ARG A 282 -1.08 -17.11 8.68
C ARG A 282 -2.44 -17.71 8.36
N HIS A 283 -3.43 -16.88 8.03
CA HIS A 283 -4.82 -17.31 7.89
C HIS A 283 -5.29 -17.37 6.44
N PHE A 284 -4.60 -16.68 5.53
CA PHE A 284 -5.02 -16.61 4.12
C PHE A 284 -3.86 -16.97 3.18
N ASP A 285 -4.18 -17.69 2.11
CA ASP A 285 -3.21 -18.06 1.06
C ASP A 285 -3.13 -17.04 -0.09
N LEU A 286 -3.74 -15.85 0.09
CA LEU A 286 -3.63 -14.74 -0.85
C LEU A 286 -2.33 -13.96 -0.64
N PRO A 287 -1.83 -13.28 -1.69
CA PRO A 287 -0.73 -12.32 -1.53
C PRO A 287 -1.08 -11.23 -0.52
N VAL A 288 -0.11 -10.86 0.33
CA VAL A 288 -0.26 -9.83 1.34
C VAL A 288 0.54 -8.61 0.93
N ALA A 289 -0.14 -7.47 0.79
CA ALA A 289 0.47 -6.17 0.64
C ALA A 289 0.48 -5.41 1.96
N ALA A 290 1.45 -4.53 2.15
CA ALA A 290 1.48 -3.62 3.29
C ALA A 290 1.95 -2.23 2.86
N TYR A 291 1.35 -1.19 3.45
CA TYR A 291 1.69 0.18 3.12
C TYR A 291 2.49 0.85 4.24
N GLN A 292 3.79 1.05 4.00
CA GLN A 292 4.58 1.99 4.80
C GLN A 292 4.11 3.41 4.49
N VAL A 293 3.25 3.95 5.33
CA VAL A 293 2.50 5.17 5.03
C VAL A 293 3.35 6.44 5.16
N SER A 294 2.78 7.54 4.70
CA SER A 294 3.43 8.84 4.61
C SER A 294 4.08 9.32 5.91
N GLY A 295 3.42 9.15 7.06
CA GLY A 295 3.96 9.53 8.35
C GLY A 295 5.09 8.62 8.83
N GLU A 296 5.07 7.33 8.49
CA GLU A 296 6.18 6.41 8.80
C GLU A 296 7.44 6.82 8.03
N TYR A 297 7.29 7.12 6.74
CA TYR A 297 8.38 7.60 5.89
C TYR A 297 8.90 8.98 6.34
N ALA A 298 7.99 9.94 6.53
CA ALA A 298 8.33 11.30 6.94
C ALA A 298 9.02 11.34 8.33
N MET A 299 8.62 10.49 9.27
CA MET A 299 9.24 10.36 10.59
C MET A 299 10.72 9.93 10.47
N ILE A 300 11.01 8.95 9.60
CA ILE A 300 12.38 8.48 9.34
C ILE A 300 13.19 9.61 8.67
N ALA A 301 12.62 10.26 7.65
CA ALA A 301 13.29 11.36 6.94
C ALA A 301 13.61 12.53 7.88
N ALA A 302 12.67 12.97 8.71
CA ALA A 302 12.85 14.06 9.65
C ALA A 302 13.88 13.75 10.75
N ALA A 303 13.94 12.51 11.24
CA ALA A 303 14.94 12.10 12.22
C ALA A 303 16.34 11.97 11.58
N ALA A 304 16.40 11.52 10.32
CA ALA A 304 17.65 11.43 9.56
C ALA A 304 18.23 12.80 9.24
N GLU A 305 17.41 13.77 8.83
CA GLU A 305 17.81 15.16 8.58
C GLU A 305 18.48 15.79 9.81
N ARG A 306 18.00 15.45 11.01
CA ARG A 306 18.55 15.92 12.27
C ARG A 306 19.79 15.14 12.74
N GLY A 307 20.20 14.11 11.99
CA GLY A 307 21.33 13.25 12.36
C GLY A 307 21.09 12.32 13.57
N TRP A 308 19.82 12.13 13.96
CA TRP A 308 19.46 11.29 15.10
C TRP A 308 19.50 9.80 14.76
N ILE A 309 19.24 9.46 13.50
CA ILE A 309 19.29 8.10 12.98
C ILE A 309 19.98 8.07 11.62
N ASP A 310 20.52 6.91 11.23
CA ASP A 310 20.93 6.62 9.86
C ASP A 310 19.69 6.36 9.00
N GLY A 311 19.32 7.33 8.17
CA GLY A 311 18.07 7.28 7.38
C GLY A 311 18.03 6.13 6.39
N ARG A 312 19.16 5.83 5.69
CA ARG A 312 19.27 4.69 4.77
C ARG A 312 18.99 3.38 5.50
N ARG A 313 19.65 3.16 6.62
CA ARG A 313 19.48 1.94 7.41
C ARG A 313 18.10 1.84 8.03
N ALA A 314 17.58 2.94 8.59
CA ALA A 314 16.27 2.95 9.23
C ALA A 314 15.14 2.66 8.22
N LEU A 315 15.20 3.23 7.01
CA LEU A 315 14.23 2.95 5.96
C LEU A 315 14.31 1.49 5.50
N ALA A 316 15.51 0.97 5.23
CA ALA A 316 15.70 -0.42 4.84
C ALA A 316 15.25 -1.40 5.94
N GLU A 317 15.52 -1.09 7.21
CA GLU A 317 15.12 -1.91 8.37
C GLU A 317 13.58 -1.91 8.54
N SER A 318 12.95 -0.77 8.37
CA SER A 318 11.49 -0.60 8.41
C SER A 318 10.80 -1.48 7.35
N VAL A 319 11.19 -1.36 6.08
CA VAL A 319 10.62 -2.15 4.99
C VAL A 319 10.96 -3.65 5.13
N THR A 320 12.17 -3.98 5.59
CA THR A 320 12.53 -5.37 5.92
C THR A 320 11.63 -5.94 7.03
N SER A 321 11.27 -5.14 8.02
CA SER A 321 10.39 -5.59 9.11
C SER A 321 8.98 -5.90 8.61
N ILE A 322 8.47 -5.09 7.70
CA ILE A 322 7.18 -5.31 7.02
C ILE A 322 7.23 -6.61 6.19
N ALA A 323 8.25 -6.78 5.34
CA ALA A 323 8.42 -7.99 4.54
C ALA A 323 8.60 -9.25 5.41
N ARG A 324 9.40 -9.14 6.50
CA ARG A 324 9.59 -10.25 7.47
C ARG A 324 8.30 -10.64 8.19
N ALA A 325 7.38 -9.71 8.40
CA ALA A 325 6.07 -9.99 8.97
C ALA A 325 5.19 -10.81 8.02
N GLY A 326 5.49 -10.83 6.72
CA GLY A 326 4.80 -11.66 5.73
C GLY A 326 4.25 -10.91 4.52
N ALA A 327 4.58 -9.62 4.35
CA ALA A 327 4.19 -8.88 3.16
C ALA A 327 4.99 -9.34 1.93
N ASP A 328 4.29 -9.73 0.87
CA ASP A 328 4.83 -10.05 -0.45
C ASP A 328 5.06 -8.75 -1.26
N ILE A 329 4.23 -7.74 -1.02
CA ILE A 329 4.23 -6.44 -1.70
C ILE A 329 4.36 -5.33 -0.65
N VAL A 330 5.26 -4.37 -0.86
CA VAL A 330 5.40 -3.23 0.05
C VAL A 330 5.24 -1.92 -0.71
N ILE A 331 4.19 -1.17 -0.37
CA ILE A 331 3.98 0.17 -0.88
C ILE A 331 4.77 1.14 0.01
N THR A 332 5.67 1.93 -0.58
CA THR A 332 6.52 2.86 0.16
C THR A 332 6.96 4.06 -0.68
N TYR A 333 7.00 5.24 -0.07
CA TYR A 333 7.55 6.45 -0.69
C TYR A 333 9.07 6.37 -0.92
N GLY A 334 9.74 5.48 -0.20
CA GLY A 334 11.17 5.22 -0.34
C GLY A 334 11.54 4.16 -1.39
N ALA A 335 10.62 3.74 -2.26
CA ALA A 335 10.84 2.65 -3.21
C ALA A 335 12.05 2.87 -4.10
N ALA A 336 12.19 4.05 -4.70
CA ALA A 336 13.30 4.39 -5.59
C ALA A 336 14.65 4.38 -4.88
N ASP A 337 14.72 4.91 -3.65
CA ASP A 337 15.95 4.93 -2.85
C ASP A 337 16.35 3.52 -2.44
N LEU A 338 15.41 2.72 -1.95
CA LEU A 338 15.64 1.32 -1.61
C LEU A 338 16.16 0.51 -2.80
N ALA A 339 15.57 0.69 -3.98
CA ALA A 339 16.01 -0.03 -5.18
C ALA A 339 17.45 0.34 -5.58
N ARG A 340 17.82 1.64 -5.53
CA ARG A 340 19.21 2.07 -5.77
C ARG A 340 20.16 1.45 -4.77
N TRP A 341 19.84 1.48 -3.47
CA TRP A 341 20.70 0.91 -2.43
C TRP A 341 20.84 -0.61 -2.53
N ILE A 342 19.80 -1.32 -2.93
CA ILE A 342 19.86 -2.77 -3.19
C ILE A 342 20.81 -3.06 -4.36
N ALA A 343 20.78 -2.26 -5.42
CA ALA A 343 21.70 -2.39 -6.55
C ALA A 343 23.15 -2.12 -6.12
N GLU A 344 23.41 -1.01 -5.42
CA GLU A 344 24.74 -0.67 -4.86
C GLU A 344 25.30 -1.77 -3.96
N ASP A 345 24.49 -2.32 -3.06
CA ASP A 345 24.92 -3.39 -2.15
C ASP A 345 25.24 -4.70 -2.89
N ARG A 346 24.57 -4.99 -4.01
CA ARG A 346 24.88 -6.14 -4.89
C ARG A 346 26.22 -5.95 -5.63
N GLU A 347 26.49 -4.75 -6.16
CA GLU A 347 27.75 -4.44 -6.86
C GLU A 347 28.97 -4.49 -5.96
N VAL A 348 28.81 -4.03 -4.70
CA VAL A 348 29.92 -4.02 -3.71
C VAL A 348 30.13 -5.39 -3.05
N GLY A 349 29.30 -6.40 -3.36
CA GLY A 349 29.42 -7.77 -2.84
C GLY A 349 29.10 -7.90 -1.35
N ARG A 350 28.22 -7.09 -0.84
CA ARG A 350 27.83 -7.04 0.59
C ARG A 350 26.49 -7.68 0.89
#